data_d96683cecdbc3ea4d92f183fd25a6271
#
_entry.id   d96683cecdbc3ea4d92f183fd25a6271
#
_cell.length_a   1.000
_cell.length_b   1.000
_cell.length_c   1.000
_cell.angle_alpha   90.00
_cell.angle_beta   90.00
_cell.angle_gamma   90.00
#
_symmetry.space_group_name_H-M   'P 1'
#
loop_
_entity.id
_entity.type
_entity.pdbx_description
1 polymer ?
#
loop_
_entity_poly.entity_id
_entity_poly.type
_entity_poly.pdbx_seq_one_letter_code
_entity_poly.pdbx_strand_id
1 'polypeptide(L)'
;AFAAGIGLGVVQNLVYGYAPDVLADVSGFRSSVPFILLFVLMFFVPARGREAGSVAEEAPSDDPRSDLGRWRRRVPWAVAGALLLAYGFVVADAYWTGIVNRGLVLGLVFLSFVVVTGFGGMINLAQATFVTVGGFTAGWLVNHQWPSTVPILMTNGRLTFWMAALIAIVVTTLVGLFVALPSLRLGGLALALATLALAFVGDRLVFQLEGVRNGSRGWSVPRPAYGPVDLADANTLMVVLLVLVVLVVGLVGNLQRSATGRAVLALRSSPAAAATAGIDPVRTKLTLFAVSAALAGFAGAMFALVNSPMTNTSAPPFLGIVWLAVAVTFGIRRPGGAVVAGLVYALMPPVLGGIGNSWGAPWDRLPDTARDLIASPDFAAMLFGLGAVGLARQPDGVLAEVGHSFRARRDKRAARGDVATTVAGEAATEPVVGGTVSAGAAPAAAREVVDGPAGSALDLRGI
;
A
#
# COMPACT_ATOMS: atom_id res chain seq x y z
N ALA A 1 -21.08 -21.12 14.70
CA ALA A 1 -21.06 -20.84 13.26
C ALA A 1 -22.38 -21.24 12.59
N PHE A 2 -22.83 -22.49 12.69
CA PHE A 2 -24.01 -23.02 12.01
C PHE A 2 -25.31 -22.28 12.42
N ALA A 3 -25.57 -22.12 13.73
CA ALA A 3 -26.75 -21.39 14.24
C ALA A 3 -26.75 -19.91 13.78
N ALA A 4 -25.58 -19.27 13.72
CA ALA A 4 -25.47 -17.91 13.23
C ALA A 4 -25.77 -17.80 11.72
N GLY A 5 -25.37 -18.81 10.94
CA GLY A 5 -25.70 -18.89 9.50
C GLY A 5 -27.21 -19.05 9.27
N ILE A 6 -27.88 -19.90 10.04
CA ILE A 6 -29.35 -20.06 9.98
C ILE A 6 -30.03 -18.76 10.40
N GLY A 7 -29.58 -18.14 11.51
CA GLY A 7 -30.12 -16.85 11.97
C GLY A 7 -29.99 -15.76 10.91
N LEU A 8 -28.84 -15.66 10.23
CA LEU A 8 -28.63 -14.73 9.14
C LEU A 8 -29.59 -15.00 7.98
N GLY A 9 -29.78 -16.28 7.58
CA GLY A 9 -30.70 -16.67 6.52
C GLY A 9 -32.16 -16.32 6.85
N VAL A 10 -32.58 -16.55 8.10
CA VAL A 10 -33.93 -16.17 8.57
C VAL A 10 -34.14 -14.65 8.51
N VAL A 11 -33.19 -13.86 9.04
CA VAL A 11 -33.28 -12.39 8.99
C VAL A 11 -33.28 -11.90 7.54
N GLN A 12 -32.48 -12.50 6.67
CA GLN A 12 -32.44 -12.16 5.25
C GLN A 12 -33.79 -12.43 4.57
N ASN A 13 -34.42 -13.58 4.83
CA ASN A 13 -35.76 -13.89 4.32
C ASN A 13 -36.85 -12.95 4.89
N LEU A 14 -36.79 -12.62 6.17
CA LEU A 14 -37.70 -11.67 6.77
C LEU A 14 -37.59 -10.29 6.11
N VAL A 15 -36.39 -9.80 5.93
CA VAL A 15 -36.15 -8.52 5.24
C VAL A 15 -36.64 -8.57 3.79
N TYR A 16 -36.50 -9.71 3.10
CA TYR A 16 -37.01 -9.85 1.74
C TYR A 16 -38.53 -9.85 1.66
N GLY A 17 -39.20 -10.41 2.67
CA GLY A 17 -40.68 -10.50 2.71
C GLY A 17 -41.39 -9.27 3.26
N TYR A 18 -40.72 -8.53 4.17
CA TYR A 18 -41.32 -7.42 4.92
C TYR A 18 -40.69 -6.06 4.68
N ALA A 19 -39.67 -5.97 3.79
CA ALA A 19 -39.07 -4.68 3.48
C ALA A 19 -40.10 -3.73 2.85
N PRO A 20 -40.18 -2.47 3.30
CA PRO A 20 -41.01 -1.46 2.65
C PRO A 20 -40.66 -1.34 1.15
N ASP A 21 -41.67 -1.10 0.31
CA ASP A 21 -41.51 -1.00 -1.14
C ASP A 21 -40.39 0.00 -1.53
N VAL A 22 -40.28 1.11 -0.81
CA VAL A 22 -39.26 2.14 -1.00
C VAL A 22 -37.84 1.59 -0.86
N LEU A 23 -37.63 0.62 0.03
CA LEU A 23 -36.31 -0.04 0.22
C LEU A 23 -36.14 -1.24 -0.71
N ALA A 24 -37.22 -1.91 -1.05
CA ALA A 24 -37.21 -3.05 -1.98
C ALA A 24 -36.83 -2.63 -3.42
N ASP A 25 -37.24 -1.41 -3.81
CA ASP A 25 -36.94 -0.83 -5.13
C ASP A 25 -35.53 -0.32 -5.27
N VAL A 26 -34.78 -0.17 -4.16
CA VAL A 26 -33.38 0.20 -4.24
C VAL A 26 -32.56 -0.98 -4.75
N SER A 27 -32.04 -0.85 -5.96
CA SER A 27 -31.18 -1.88 -6.58
C SER A 27 -29.99 -2.17 -5.66
N GLY A 28 -29.80 -3.44 -5.30
CA GLY A 28 -28.71 -3.85 -4.41
C GLY A 28 -29.02 -3.87 -2.91
N PHE A 29 -30.17 -3.34 -2.45
CA PHE A 29 -30.54 -3.40 -1.03
C PHE A 29 -30.58 -4.83 -0.49
N ARG A 30 -31.26 -5.73 -1.20
CA ARG A 30 -31.39 -7.14 -0.81
C ARG A 30 -30.04 -7.85 -0.66
N SER A 31 -29.11 -7.61 -1.58
CA SER A 31 -27.74 -8.19 -1.52
C SER A 31 -26.86 -7.54 -0.45
N SER A 32 -27.20 -6.35 0.04
CA SER A 32 -26.48 -5.62 1.10
C SER A 32 -26.88 -6.03 2.50
N VAL A 33 -28.05 -6.66 2.69
CA VAL A 33 -28.61 -7.01 4.00
C VAL A 33 -27.62 -7.76 4.90
N PRO A 34 -26.88 -8.80 4.43
CA PRO A 34 -25.90 -9.50 5.28
C PRO A 34 -24.80 -8.58 5.80
N PHE A 35 -24.34 -7.66 4.95
CA PHE A 35 -23.26 -6.74 5.29
C PHE A 35 -23.73 -5.62 6.23
N ILE A 36 -24.95 -5.10 6.00
CA ILE A 36 -25.59 -4.14 6.91
C ILE A 36 -25.78 -4.78 8.28
N LEU A 37 -26.31 -6.00 8.32
CA LEU A 37 -26.53 -6.75 9.56
C LEU A 37 -25.21 -6.98 10.30
N LEU A 38 -24.16 -7.41 9.59
CA LEU A 38 -22.84 -7.61 10.16
C LEU A 38 -22.29 -6.30 10.74
N PHE A 39 -22.43 -5.20 10.02
CA PHE A 39 -21.99 -3.89 10.48
C PHE A 39 -22.77 -3.42 11.71
N VAL A 40 -24.10 -3.54 11.69
CA VAL A 40 -24.98 -3.19 12.83
C VAL A 40 -24.66 -4.08 14.05
N LEU A 41 -24.50 -5.38 13.85
CA LEU A 41 -24.20 -6.32 14.92
C LEU A 41 -22.86 -5.99 15.60
N MET A 42 -21.89 -5.45 14.88
CA MET A 42 -20.62 -5.00 15.43
C MET A 42 -20.75 -3.82 16.42
N PHE A 43 -21.79 -3.00 16.31
CA PHE A 43 -22.08 -1.97 17.32
C PHE A 43 -22.48 -2.55 18.70
N PHE A 44 -23.08 -3.74 18.68
CA PHE A 44 -23.58 -4.41 19.90
C PHE A 44 -22.53 -5.36 20.50
N VAL A 45 -21.47 -5.70 19.76
CA VAL A 45 -20.37 -6.50 20.29
C VAL A 45 -19.60 -5.64 21.29
N PRO A 46 -19.58 -5.98 22.58
CA PRO A 46 -18.82 -5.22 23.56
C PRO A 46 -17.34 -5.27 23.18
N ALA A 47 -16.68 -4.12 23.25
CA ALA A 47 -15.23 -4.00 23.09
C ALA A 47 -14.54 -4.76 24.24
N ARG A 48 -14.55 -6.09 24.21
CA ARG A 48 -13.78 -6.91 25.12
C ARG A 48 -12.33 -6.75 24.73
N GLY A 49 -11.56 -6.11 25.61
CA GLY A 49 -10.13 -5.89 25.50
C GLY A 49 -9.30 -7.15 25.28
N ARG A 50 -9.42 -7.69 24.08
CA ARG A 50 -8.47 -8.64 23.53
C ARG A 50 -7.81 -7.97 22.36
N GLU A 51 -6.84 -7.14 22.67
CA GLU A 51 -5.71 -6.87 21.77
C GLU A 51 -4.84 -8.13 21.62
N ALA A 52 -5.48 -9.33 21.58
CA ALA A 52 -4.84 -10.57 21.23
C ALA A 52 -4.88 -10.69 19.70
N GLY A 53 -3.90 -10.12 19.05
CA GLY A 53 -3.74 -10.20 17.60
C GLY A 53 -3.10 -8.96 17.00
N SER A 54 -2.28 -8.22 17.74
CA SER A 54 -1.20 -7.50 17.10
C SER A 54 -0.39 -8.57 16.36
N VAL A 55 -0.40 -8.49 15.03
CA VAL A 55 0.61 -9.19 14.21
C VAL A 55 1.92 -9.01 14.95
N ALA A 56 2.53 -10.13 15.33
CA ALA A 56 3.65 -10.22 16.27
C ALA A 56 4.50 -8.97 16.24
N GLU A 57 4.66 -8.41 17.43
CA GLU A 57 5.49 -7.27 17.74
C GLU A 57 6.94 -7.57 17.39
N GLU A 58 7.21 -7.59 16.07
CA GLU A 58 8.59 -7.53 15.62
C GLU A 58 9.05 -6.11 15.89
N ALA A 59 10.06 -6.01 16.73
CA ALA A 59 10.83 -4.81 16.97
C ALA A 59 11.03 -4.06 15.62
N PRO A 60 10.90 -2.72 15.60
CA PRO A 60 11.12 -1.98 14.38
C PRO A 60 12.47 -2.41 13.80
N SER A 61 12.43 -3.08 12.64
CA SER A 61 13.66 -3.45 11.96
C SER A 61 14.44 -2.18 11.71
N ASP A 62 15.65 -2.10 12.25
CA ASP A 62 16.55 -0.98 12.04
C ASP A 62 16.58 -0.68 10.55
N ASP A 63 16.16 0.54 10.17
CA ASP A 63 16.24 0.94 8.76
C ASP A 63 17.73 0.92 8.38
N PRO A 64 18.17 -0.08 7.61
CA PRO A 64 19.57 -0.21 7.25
C PRO A 64 20.13 0.99 6.48
N ARG A 65 19.30 1.98 6.20
CA ARG A 65 19.67 3.26 5.59
C ARG A 65 19.76 4.40 6.60
N SER A 66 19.60 4.15 7.91
CA SER A 66 19.73 5.18 8.96
C SER A 66 21.08 5.87 8.90
N ASP A 67 22.15 5.13 8.57
CA ASP A 67 23.53 5.61 8.54
C ASP A 67 23.92 6.35 7.27
N LEU A 68 23.06 6.32 6.22
CA LEU A 68 23.33 7.05 4.99
C LEU A 68 22.83 8.48 5.10
N GLY A 69 23.68 9.45 4.78
CA GLY A 69 23.32 10.87 4.72
C GLY A 69 22.06 11.10 3.86
N ARG A 70 21.26 12.11 4.23
CA ARG A 70 19.95 12.41 3.62
C ARG A 70 19.98 12.45 2.09
N TRP A 71 21.08 12.93 1.50
CA TRP A 71 21.27 13.00 0.05
C TRP A 71 21.44 11.63 -0.59
N ARG A 72 22.29 10.78 -0.04
CA ARG A 72 22.52 9.41 -0.54
C ARG A 72 21.27 8.52 -0.46
N ARG A 73 20.36 8.82 0.45
CA ARG A 73 19.07 8.13 0.57
C ARG A 73 18.08 8.55 -0.52
N ARG A 74 18.15 9.80 -1.02
CA ARG A 74 17.24 10.36 -2.03
C ARG A 74 17.71 10.09 -3.46
N VAL A 75 19.02 9.99 -3.69
CA VAL A 75 19.60 9.78 -5.02
C VAL A 75 18.98 8.62 -5.80
N PRO A 76 18.82 7.39 -5.25
CA PRO A 76 18.25 6.28 -6.02
C PRO A 76 16.81 6.55 -6.47
N TRP A 77 16.03 7.27 -5.68
CA TRP A 77 14.65 7.65 -6.05
C TRP A 77 14.62 8.75 -7.10
N ALA A 78 15.55 9.72 -7.02
CA ALA A 78 15.70 10.75 -8.05
C ALA A 78 16.15 10.14 -9.37
N VAL A 79 17.10 9.19 -9.33
CA VAL A 79 17.55 8.45 -10.51
C VAL A 79 16.41 7.62 -11.11
N ALA A 80 15.63 6.90 -10.27
CA ALA A 80 14.48 6.13 -10.74
C ALA A 80 13.43 7.02 -11.40
N GLY A 81 13.14 8.19 -10.81
CA GLY A 81 12.23 9.17 -11.40
C GLY A 81 12.75 9.74 -12.72
N ALA A 82 14.04 10.07 -12.79
CA ALA A 82 14.66 10.57 -14.02
C ALA A 82 14.68 9.52 -15.13
N LEU A 83 14.95 8.25 -14.79
CA LEU A 83 14.89 7.14 -15.75
C LEU A 83 13.46 6.91 -16.26
N LEU A 84 12.47 7.03 -15.40
CA LEU A 84 11.06 6.89 -15.76
C LEU A 84 10.64 8.01 -16.72
N LEU A 85 11.08 9.25 -16.46
CA LEU A 85 10.84 10.37 -17.36
C LEU A 85 11.56 10.18 -18.70
N ALA A 86 12.83 9.80 -18.66
CA ALA A 86 13.60 9.54 -19.88
C ALA A 86 12.93 8.43 -20.71
N TYR A 87 12.47 7.37 -20.08
CA TYR A 87 11.72 6.31 -20.76
C TYR A 87 10.47 6.87 -21.45
N GLY A 88 9.64 7.64 -20.74
CA GLY A 88 8.38 8.19 -21.27
C GLY A 88 8.59 9.17 -22.42
N PHE A 89 9.65 10.01 -22.37
CA PHE A 89 9.89 11.00 -23.42
C PHE A 89 10.65 10.49 -24.63
N VAL A 90 11.49 9.44 -24.44
CA VAL A 90 12.44 8.99 -25.51
C VAL A 90 12.00 7.69 -26.14
N VAL A 91 11.42 6.77 -25.36
CA VAL A 91 11.22 5.37 -25.78
C VAL A 91 9.75 4.98 -25.83
N ALA A 92 8.94 5.47 -24.88
CA ALA A 92 7.59 4.96 -24.69
C ALA A 92 6.60 5.59 -25.69
N ASP A 93 5.80 4.73 -26.31
CA ASP A 93 4.58 5.13 -27.02
C ASP A 93 3.50 5.58 -26.04
N ALA A 94 2.47 6.28 -26.55
CA ALA A 94 1.32 6.74 -25.76
C ALA A 94 0.64 5.61 -24.96
N TYR A 95 0.66 4.37 -25.46
CA TYR A 95 0.14 3.19 -24.76
C TYR A 95 0.93 2.89 -23.49
N TRP A 96 2.25 2.76 -23.58
CA TRP A 96 3.13 2.46 -22.44
C TRP A 96 3.17 3.59 -21.43
N THR A 97 3.18 4.85 -21.91
CA THR A 97 3.07 6.02 -21.04
C THR A 97 1.74 6.02 -20.27
N GLY A 98 0.64 5.62 -20.93
CA GLY A 98 -0.67 5.46 -20.29
C GLY A 98 -0.66 4.40 -19.16
N ILE A 99 0.05 3.27 -19.34
CA ILE A 99 0.22 2.24 -18.32
C ILE A 99 1.04 2.76 -17.14
N VAL A 100 2.13 3.49 -17.41
CA VAL A 100 2.94 4.13 -16.36
C VAL A 100 2.10 5.14 -15.57
N ASN A 101 1.29 5.96 -16.23
CA ASN A 101 0.37 6.89 -15.57
C ASN A 101 -0.60 6.16 -14.64
N ARG A 102 -1.18 5.04 -15.09
CA ARG A 102 -2.01 4.17 -14.25
C ARG A 102 -1.23 3.61 -13.05
N GLY A 103 0.03 3.20 -13.26
CA GLY A 103 0.90 2.72 -12.18
C GLY A 103 1.23 3.79 -11.15
N LEU A 104 1.48 5.03 -11.55
CA LEU A 104 1.71 6.16 -10.65
C LEU A 104 0.47 6.46 -9.79
N VAL A 105 -0.72 6.43 -10.40
CA VAL A 105 -1.98 6.62 -9.67
C VAL A 105 -2.22 5.47 -8.67
N LEU A 106 -1.97 4.22 -9.06
CA LEU A 106 -2.04 3.09 -8.14
C LEU A 106 -0.99 3.21 -7.02
N GLY A 107 0.17 3.77 -7.30
CA GLY A 107 1.15 4.14 -6.27
C GLY A 107 0.59 5.10 -5.23
N LEU A 108 -0.21 6.11 -5.64
CA LEU A 108 -0.94 6.99 -4.72
C LEU A 108 -1.98 6.22 -3.90
N VAL A 109 -2.73 5.30 -4.52
CA VAL A 109 -3.66 4.42 -3.80
C VAL A 109 -2.92 3.60 -2.75
N PHE A 110 -1.80 2.98 -3.10
CA PHE A 110 -1.02 2.15 -2.18
C PHE A 110 -0.37 2.96 -1.06
N LEU A 111 -0.04 4.24 -1.29
CA LEU A 111 0.40 5.14 -0.22
C LEU A 111 -0.67 5.34 0.85
N SER A 112 -1.96 5.29 0.51
CA SER A 112 -3.04 5.34 1.50
C SER A 112 -3.03 4.10 2.42
N PHE A 113 -2.74 2.91 1.87
CA PHE A 113 -2.55 1.69 2.67
C PHE A 113 -1.30 1.77 3.57
N VAL A 114 -0.20 2.36 3.07
CA VAL A 114 1.00 2.57 3.88
C VAL A 114 0.69 3.36 5.15
N VAL A 115 -0.18 4.37 5.06
CA VAL A 115 -0.54 5.19 6.23
C VAL A 115 -1.35 4.40 7.23
N VAL A 116 -2.44 3.75 6.84
CA VAL A 116 -3.36 3.10 7.78
C VAL A 116 -2.85 1.72 8.21
N THR A 117 -2.38 0.91 7.27
CA THR A 117 -1.98 -0.47 7.57
C THR A 117 -0.49 -0.57 7.88
N GLY A 118 0.36 0.04 7.05
CA GLY A 118 1.80 -0.05 7.23
C GLY A 118 2.30 0.67 8.47
N PHE A 119 1.88 1.91 8.64
CA PHE A 119 2.29 2.76 9.74
C PHE A 119 1.36 2.60 10.94
N GLY A 120 0.05 2.65 10.72
CA GLY A 120 -0.97 2.54 11.77
C GLY A 120 -1.16 1.14 12.34
N GLY A 121 -0.74 0.09 11.65
CA GLY A 121 -0.98 -1.30 12.04
C GLY A 121 -2.45 -1.72 11.99
N MET A 122 -3.32 -0.93 11.37
CA MET A 122 -4.75 -1.17 11.27
C MET A 122 -5.09 -1.69 9.87
N ILE A 123 -5.62 -2.90 9.77
CA ILE A 123 -6.06 -3.46 8.48
C ILE A 123 -7.38 -2.79 8.08
N ASN A 124 -7.35 -2.03 6.98
CA ASN A 124 -8.52 -1.38 6.41
C ASN A 124 -8.77 -1.90 4.99
N LEU A 125 -9.88 -2.61 4.79
CA LEU A 125 -10.26 -3.19 3.52
C LEU A 125 -11.24 -2.30 2.72
N ALA A 126 -11.63 -1.13 3.26
CA ALA A 126 -12.51 -0.17 2.57
C ALA A 126 -11.75 0.82 1.66
N GLN A 127 -10.44 0.66 1.43
CA GLN A 127 -9.66 1.62 0.64
C GLN A 127 -10.15 1.74 -0.81
N ALA A 128 -10.52 0.63 -1.46
CA ALA A 128 -11.09 0.67 -2.81
C ALA A 128 -12.40 1.49 -2.84
N THR A 129 -13.24 1.36 -1.82
CA THR A 129 -14.45 2.16 -1.67
C THR A 129 -14.14 3.65 -1.50
N PHE A 130 -13.11 4.01 -0.73
CA PHE A 130 -12.68 5.40 -0.60
C PHE A 130 -12.14 5.97 -1.93
N VAL A 131 -11.43 5.16 -2.71
CA VAL A 131 -11.02 5.53 -4.07
C VAL A 131 -12.24 5.77 -4.96
N THR A 132 -13.26 4.92 -4.88
CA THR A 132 -14.50 5.09 -5.64
C THR A 132 -15.26 6.34 -5.20
N VAL A 133 -15.38 6.61 -3.89
CA VAL A 133 -16.00 7.85 -3.37
C VAL A 133 -15.27 9.07 -3.92
N GLY A 134 -13.93 9.08 -3.86
CA GLY A 134 -13.13 10.20 -4.36
C GLY A 134 -13.30 10.43 -5.85
N GLY A 135 -13.24 9.36 -6.65
CA GLY A 135 -13.39 9.44 -8.10
C GLY A 135 -14.81 9.83 -8.54
N PHE A 136 -15.86 9.30 -7.91
CA PHE A 136 -17.25 9.66 -8.20
C PHE A 136 -17.53 11.10 -7.80
N THR A 137 -17.05 11.55 -6.64
CA THR A 137 -17.20 12.94 -6.20
C THR A 137 -16.51 13.88 -7.18
N ALA A 138 -15.28 13.62 -7.59
CA ALA A 138 -14.57 14.44 -8.56
C ALA A 138 -15.29 14.43 -9.92
N GLY A 139 -15.70 13.26 -10.40
CA GLY A 139 -16.42 13.10 -11.66
C GLY A 139 -17.76 13.83 -11.66
N TRP A 140 -18.54 13.71 -10.59
CA TRP A 140 -19.81 14.42 -10.43
C TRP A 140 -19.62 15.93 -10.44
N LEU A 141 -18.66 16.45 -9.66
CA LEU A 141 -18.40 17.89 -9.55
C LEU A 141 -17.96 18.53 -10.87
N VAL A 142 -17.12 17.85 -11.65
CA VAL A 142 -16.63 18.35 -12.94
C VAL A 142 -17.72 18.32 -14.01
N ASN A 143 -18.67 17.37 -13.96
CA ASN A 143 -19.72 17.24 -14.94
C ASN A 143 -20.98 18.06 -14.61
N HIS A 144 -21.15 18.46 -13.35
CA HIS A 144 -22.31 19.26 -12.95
C HIS A 144 -22.14 20.72 -13.37
N GLN A 145 -23.23 21.34 -13.87
CA GLN A 145 -23.27 22.77 -14.19
C GLN A 145 -23.58 23.56 -12.91
N TRP A 146 -22.66 24.43 -12.53
CA TRP A 146 -22.80 25.29 -11.36
C TRP A 146 -23.21 26.72 -11.76
N PRO A 147 -24.00 27.43 -10.96
CA PRO A 147 -24.24 28.86 -11.16
C PRO A 147 -22.91 29.63 -11.15
N SER A 148 -22.70 30.51 -12.09
CA SER A 148 -21.42 31.23 -12.37
C SER A 148 -21.08 32.31 -11.32
N THR A 149 -21.20 31.99 -10.03
CA THR A 149 -20.96 32.93 -8.93
C THR A 149 -19.49 33.15 -8.57
N VAL A 150 -18.57 32.29 -9.01
CA VAL A 150 -17.14 32.40 -8.68
C VAL A 150 -16.28 32.10 -9.93
N PRO A 151 -15.94 33.12 -10.74
CA PRO A 151 -15.24 32.93 -12.03
C PRO A 151 -13.86 32.28 -11.94
N ILE A 152 -13.15 32.44 -10.81
CA ILE A 152 -11.78 31.92 -10.62
C ILE A 152 -11.77 30.39 -10.39
N LEU A 153 -12.88 29.84 -9.90
CA LEU A 153 -13.00 28.42 -9.56
C LEU A 153 -13.68 27.59 -10.65
N MET A 154 -14.20 28.26 -11.67
CA MET A 154 -15.01 27.66 -12.74
C MET A 154 -14.45 27.97 -14.13
N THR A 155 -14.34 26.94 -14.94
CA THR A 155 -14.06 27.07 -16.36
C THR A 155 -15.34 26.71 -17.13
N ASN A 156 -15.93 27.65 -17.86
CA ASN A 156 -17.18 27.45 -18.62
C ASN A 156 -18.38 26.94 -17.76
N GLY A 157 -18.56 27.46 -16.53
CA GLY A 157 -19.65 27.05 -15.62
C GLY A 157 -19.46 25.67 -14.98
N ARG A 158 -18.27 25.07 -15.11
CA ARG A 158 -17.90 23.79 -14.48
C ARG A 158 -16.76 23.99 -13.51
N LEU A 159 -16.74 23.23 -12.41
CA LEU A 159 -15.66 23.29 -11.43
C LEU A 159 -14.34 22.82 -12.06
N THR A 160 -13.27 23.55 -11.76
CA THR A 160 -11.93 23.15 -12.16
C THR A 160 -11.58 21.80 -11.52
N PHE A 161 -10.91 20.92 -12.24
CA PHE A 161 -10.57 19.57 -11.77
C PHE A 161 -9.87 19.56 -10.41
N TRP A 162 -8.94 20.50 -10.18
CA TRP A 162 -8.20 20.56 -8.89
C TRP A 162 -9.10 20.91 -7.70
N MET A 163 -10.09 21.79 -7.92
CA MET A 163 -11.09 22.09 -6.90
C MET A 163 -12.00 20.89 -6.63
N ALA A 164 -12.42 20.19 -7.69
CA ALA A 164 -13.17 18.95 -7.55
C ALA A 164 -12.39 17.87 -6.78
N ALA A 165 -11.09 17.73 -7.06
CA ALA A 165 -10.19 16.83 -6.33
C ALA A 165 -10.06 17.21 -4.85
N LEU A 166 -9.99 18.52 -4.54
CA LEU A 166 -9.91 19.02 -3.17
C LEU A 166 -11.19 18.72 -2.38
N ILE A 167 -12.35 18.95 -3.01
CA ILE A 167 -13.65 18.60 -2.41
C ILE A 167 -13.78 17.08 -2.25
N ALA A 168 -13.30 16.30 -3.22
CA ALA A 168 -13.28 14.85 -3.14
C ALA A 168 -12.44 14.34 -1.95
N ILE A 169 -11.30 14.99 -1.65
CA ILE A 169 -10.51 14.70 -0.44
C ILE A 169 -11.36 14.91 0.81
N VAL A 170 -12.05 16.06 0.91
CA VAL A 170 -12.87 16.40 2.09
C VAL A 170 -14.01 15.40 2.25
N VAL A 171 -14.78 15.14 1.18
CA VAL A 171 -15.91 14.21 1.21
C VAL A 171 -15.44 12.81 1.60
N THR A 172 -14.37 12.32 0.99
CA THR A 172 -13.84 10.98 1.30
C THR A 172 -13.31 10.91 2.73
N THR A 173 -12.71 11.98 3.24
CA THR A 173 -12.26 12.07 4.64
C THR A 173 -13.44 11.98 5.59
N LEU A 174 -14.53 12.69 5.33
CA LEU A 174 -15.75 12.64 6.14
C LEU A 174 -16.37 11.24 6.13
N VAL A 175 -16.47 10.62 4.95
CA VAL A 175 -16.91 9.21 4.81
C VAL A 175 -15.99 8.29 5.59
N GLY A 176 -14.67 8.46 5.47
CA GLY A 176 -13.68 7.68 6.21
C GLY A 176 -13.81 7.84 7.72
N LEU A 177 -14.02 9.05 8.22
CA LEU A 177 -14.27 9.30 9.64
C LEU A 177 -15.57 8.65 10.13
N PHE A 178 -16.65 8.73 9.34
CA PHE A 178 -17.91 8.06 9.63
C PHE A 178 -17.73 6.55 9.77
N VAL A 179 -16.94 5.95 8.89
CA VAL A 179 -16.58 4.53 8.92
C VAL A 179 -15.69 4.18 10.12
N ALA A 180 -14.74 5.06 10.43
CA ALA A 180 -13.78 4.84 11.48
C ALA A 180 -14.40 4.83 12.87
N LEU A 181 -15.36 5.71 13.15
CA LEU A 181 -15.95 5.88 14.47
C LEU A 181 -16.46 4.56 15.10
N PRO A 182 -17.30 3.75 14.42
CA PRO A 182 -17.71 2.46 14.96
C PRO A 182 -16.59 1.41 14.87
N SER A 183 -15.83 1.43 13.77
CA SER A 183 -14.85 0.39 13.47
C SER A 183 -13.66 0.41 14.43
N LEU A 184 -13.25 1.58 14.94
CA LEU A 184 -12.11 1.71 15.86
C LEU A 184 -12.38 1.15 17.26
N ARG A 185 -13.64 0.86 17.61
CA ARG A 185 -13.98 0.10 18.83
C ARG A 185 -13.58 -1.37 18.73
N LEU A 186 -13.37 -1.84 17.49
CA LEU A 186 -12.97 -3.19 17.17
C LEU A 186 -11.46 -3.21 16.96
N GLY A 187 -10.82 -4.32 17.26
CA GLY A 187 -9.37 -4.52 17.06
C GLY A 187 -9.09 -5.65 16.07
N GLY A 188 -7.91 -5.63 15.48
CA GLY A 188 -7.40 -6.73 14.68
C GLY A 188 -8.31 -7.14 13.52
N LEU A 189 -8.61 -8.44 13.43
CA LEU A 189 -9.40 -9.01 12.33
C LEU A 189 -10.85 -8.48 12.28
N ALA A 190 -11.45 -8.17 13.44
CA ALA A 190 -12.81 -7.65 13.51
C ALA A 190 -12.91 -6.27 12.83
N LEU A 191 -11.91 -5.42 12.98
CA LEU A 191 -11.80 -4.13 12.27
C LEU A 191 -11.74 -4.34 10.76
N ALA A 192 -10.93 -5.29 10.28
CA ALA A 192 -10.81 -5.60 8.85
C ALA A 192 -12.14 -6.08 8.27
N LEU A 193 -12.85 -6.98 8.97
CA LEU A 193 -14.16 -7.47 8.55
C LEU A 193 -15.23 -6.37 8.56
N ALA A 194 -15.21 -5.46 9.55
CA ALA A 194 -16.12 -4.33 9.62
C ALA A 194 -15.93 -3.38 8.44
N THR A 195 -14.68 -3.04 8.12
CA THR A 195 -14.37 -2.16 6.99
C THR A 195 -14.70 -2.81 5.65
N LEU A 196 -14.53 -4.13 5.53
CA LEU A 196 -14.92 -4.88 4.34
C LEU A 196 -16.45 -4.91 4.18
N ALA A 197 -17.18 -5.19 5.26
CA ALA A 197 -18.65 -5.19 5.24
C ALA A 197 -19.20 -3.84 4.78
N LEU A 198 -18.62 -2.75 5.30
CA LEU A 198 -19.01 -1.41 4.90
C LEU A 198 -18.63 -1.09 3.44
N ALA A 199 -17.50 -1.60 2.96
CA ALA A 199 -17.12 -1.50 1.56
C ALA A 199 -18.18 -2.14 0.65
N PHE A 200 -18.69 -3.32 1.03
CA PHE A 200 -19.77 -3.97 0.29
C PHE A 200 -21.10 -3.22 0.40
N VAL A 201 -21.41 -2.64 1.55
CA VAL A 201 -22.61 -1.77 1.69
C VAL A 201 -22.50 -0.56 0.76
N GLY A 202 -21.33 0.09 0.71
CA GLY A 202 -21.08 1.19 -0.21
C GLY A 202 -21.25 0.77 -1.67
N ASP A 203 -20.65 -0.35 -2.06
CA ASP A 203 -20.70 -0.87 -3.42
C ASP A 203 -22.11 -1.29 -3.86
N ARG A 204 -22.83 -2.02 -3.00
CA ARG A 204 -24.11 -2.62 -3.34
C ARG A 204 -25.29 -1.68 -3.15
N LEU A 205 -25.20 -0.72 -2.24
CA LEU A 205 -26.28 0.20 -1.93
C LEU A 205 -26.03 1.58 -2.51
N VAL A 206 -24.92 2.24 -2.14
CA VAL A 206 -24.66 3.63 -2.49
C VAL A 206 -24.26 3.79 -3.95
N PHE A 207 -23.29 2.97 -4.42
CA PHE A 207 -22.78 3.09 -5.80
C PHE A 207 -23.70 2.45 -6.84
N GLN A 208 -24.80 1.81 -6.44
CA GLN A 208 -25.84 1.35 -7.36
C GLN A 208 -26.93 2.40 -7.60
N LEU A 209 -27.02 3.44 -6.77
CA LEU A 209 -27.96 4.53 -6.99
C LEU A 209 -27.66 5.25 -8.30
N GLU A 210 -28.66 5.41 -9.16
CA GLU A 210 -28.49 5.99 -10.50
C GLU A 210 -27.91 7.40 -10.45
N GLY A 211 -28.32 8.22 -9.50
CA GLY A 211 -27.78 9.56 -9.28
C GLY A 211 -26.31 9.58 -8.86
N VAL A 212 -25.83 8.52 -8.18
CA VAL A 212 -24.43 8.42 -7.73
C VAL A 212 -23.53 7.87 -8.84
N ARG A 213 -23.97 6.82 -9.54
CA ARG A 213 -23.16 6.16 -10.57
C ARG A 213 -23.26 6.79 -11.97
N ASN A 214 -24.21 7.69 -12.22
CA ASN A 214 -24.54 8.24 -13.53
C ASN A 214 -25.03 7.15 -14.52
N GLY A 215 -25.89 6.28 -14.06
CA GLY A 215 -26.40 5.15 -14.84
C GLY A 215 -25.30 4.16 -15.23
N SER A 216 -25.37 3.62 -16.44
CA SER A 216 -24.35 2.71 -16.99
C SER A 216 -23.14 3.41 -17.60
N ARG A 217 -23.19 4.73 -17.82
CA ARG A 217 -22.13 5.51 -18.47
C ARG A 217 -20.94 5.78 -17.54
N GLY A 218 -21.17 5.82 -16.21
CA GLY A 218 -20.19 6.26 -15.25
C GLY A 218 -19.87 7.76 -15.35
N TRP A 219 -18.84 8.20 -14.64
CA TRP A 219 -18.38 9.58 -14.61
C TRP A 219 -17.14 9.74 -15.48
N SER A 220 -17.27 10.49 -16.57
CA SER A 220 -16.13 10.84 -17.42
C SER A 220 -15.47 12.11 -16.88
N VAL A 221 -14.19 12.03 -16.56
CA VAL A 221 -13.38 13.18 -16.12
C VAL A 221 -12.55 13.65 -17.32
N PRO A 222 -12.90 14.78 -17.94
CA PRO A 222 -12.10 15.32 -19.04
C PRO A 222 -10.74 15.76 -18.49
N ARG A 223 -9.69 15.49 -19.24
CA ARG A 223 -8.34 15.95 -18.91
C ARG A 223 -8.22 17.44 -19.20
N PRO A 224 -8.01 18.30 -18.19
CA PRO A 224 -7.98 19.73 -18.41
C PRO A 224 -6.67 20.18 -19.04
N ALA A 225 -6.74 21.19 -19.91
CA ALA A 225 -5.59 21.93 -20.41
C ALA A 225 -5.51 23.29 -19.70
N TYR A 226 -4.35 23.61 -19.14
CA TYR A 226 -4.09 24.87 -18.45
C TYR A 226 -2.92 25.59 -19.14
N GLY A 227 -3.21 26.33 -20.19
CA GLY A 227 -2.18 27.03 -20.96
C GLY A 227 -1.14 26.06 -21.54
N PRO A 228 0.14 26.15 -21.13
CA PRO A 228 1.19 25.28 -21.66
C PRO A 228 1.14 23.85 -21.07
N VAL A 229 0.36 23.61 -20.00
CA VAL A 229 0.25 22.31 -19.36
C VAL A 229 -1.03 21.63 -19.82
N ASP A 230 -0.91 20.77 -20.84
CA ASP A 230 -2.03 19.96 -21.36
C ASP A 230 -1.98 18.55 -20.75
N LEU A 231 -2.95 18.25 -19.88
CA LEU A 231 -3.07 16.92 -19.29
C LEU A 231 -3.68 15.88 -20.24
N ALA A 232 -4.13 16.27 -21.43
CA ALA A 232 -4.52 15.35 -22.48
C ALA A 232 -3.31 14.61 -23.05
N ASP A 233 -2.14 15.30 -23.11
CA ASP A 233 -0.88 14.66 -23.46
C ASP A 233 -0.42 13.69 -22.35
N ALA A 234 -0.14 12.44 -22.73
CA ALA A 234 0.23 11.38 -21.79
C ALA A 234 1.55 11.66 -21.07
N ASN A 235 2.50 12.33 -21.72
CA ASN A 235 3.81 12.64 -21.15
C ASN A 235 3.71 13.78 -20.13
N THR A 236 2.96 14.83 -20.47
CA THR A 236 2.68 15.94 -19.55
C THR A 236 1.95 15.44 -18.31
N LEU A 237 0.95 14.56 -18.48
CA LEU A 237 0.25 13.91 -17.37
C LEU A 237 1.19 13.09 -16.50
N MET A 238 2.13 12.35 -17.11
CA MET A 238 3.15 11.57 -16.37
C MET A 238 4.02 12.46 -15.50
N VAL A 239 4.47 13.60 -16.00
CA VAL A 239 5.27 14.56 -15.21
C VAL A 239 4.47 15.05 -14.01
N VAL A 240 3.22 15.47 -14.24
CA VAL A 240 2.35 15.96 -13.17
C VAL A 240 2.10 14.87 -12.13
N LEU A 241 1.76 13.66 -12.54
CA LEU A 241 1.55 12.53 -11.62
C LEU A 241 2.82 12.19 -10.84
N LEU A 242 3.99 12.21 -11.47
CA LEU A 242 5.26 11.95 -10.78
C LEU A 242 5.53 13.02 -9.71
N VAL A 243 5.31 14.30 -10.03
CA VAL A 243 5.44 15.40 -9.06
C VAL A 243 4.48 15.18 -7.88
N LEU A 244 3.22 14.84 -8.15
CA LEU A 244 2.22 14.55 -7.11
C LEU A 244 2.63 13.35 -6.24
N VAL A 245 3.12 12.28 -6.84
CA VAL A 245 3.62 11.10 -6.10
C VAL A 245 4.78 11.51 -5.19
N VAL A 246 5.76 12.27 -5.69
CA VAL A 246 6.89 12.74 -4.88
C VAL A 246 6.42 13.62 -3.72
N LEU A 247 5.46 14.51 -3.97
CA LEU A 247 4.87 15.38 -2.96
C LEU A 247 4.15 14.56 -1.88
N VAL A 248 3.31 13.59 -2.28
CA VAL A 248 2.57 12.72 -1.34
C VAL A 248 3.52 11.81 -0.56
N VAL A 249 4.56 11.24 -1.19
CA VAL A 249 5.61 10.48 -0.50
C VAL A 249 6.32 11.36 0.54
N GLY A 250 6.62 12.61 0.18
CA GLY A 250 7.20 13.59 1.10
C GLY A 250 6.27 13.90 2.27
N LEU A 251 4.97 14.08 2.02
CA LEU A 251 3.94 14.33 3.03
C LEU A 251 3.80 13.14 3.99
N VAL A 252 3.73 11.92 3.48
CA VAL A 252 3.70 10.69 4.30
C VAL A 252 4.98 10.56 5.12
N GLY A 253 6.14 10.82 4.53
CA GLY A 253 7.41 10.81 5.26
C GLY A 253 7.51 11.88 6.35
N ASN A 254 6.89 13.05 6.12
CA ASN A 254 6.80 14.11 7.13
C ASN A 254 5.82 13.73 8.24
N LEU A 255 4.67 13.11 7.90
CA LEU A 255 3.72 12.58 8.88
C LEU A 255 4.39 11.58 9.83
N GLN A 256 5.19 10.66 9.31
CA GLN A 256 5.93 9.67 10.12
C GLN A 256 6.89 10.31 11.12
N ARG A 257 7.44 11.49 10.82
CA ARG A 257 8.36 12.24 11.68
C ARG A 257 7.67 13.26 12.60
N SER A 258 6.39 13.49 12.40
CA SER A 258 5.59 14.45 13.17
C SER A 258 5.29 13.96 14.60
N ALA A 259 4.67 14.81 15.40
CA ALA A 259 4.17 14.43 16.73
C ALA A 259 3.15 13.30 16.65
N THR A 260 2.24 13.35 15.66
CA THR A 260 1.28 12.28 15.39
C THR A 260 1.99 10.96 15.04
N GLY A 261 3.08 11.03 14.26
CA GLY A 261 3.88 9.87 13.93
C GLY A 261 4.50 9.19 15.14
N ARG A 262 5.07 9.99 16.04
CA ARG A 262 5.62 9.47 17.30
C ARG A 262 4.53 8.88 18.21
N ALA A 263 3.36 9.52 18.30
CA ALA A 263 2.22 8.99 19.05
C ALA A 263 1.76 7.61 18.52
N VAL A 264 1.73 7.44 17.20
CA VAL A 264 1.39 6.15 16.57
C VAL A 264 2.39 5.06 16.92
N LEU A 265 3.70 5.38 16.85
CA LEU A 265 4.75 4.42 17.22
C LEU A 265 4.65 4.04 18.70
N ALA A 266 4.40 5.01 19.59
CA ALA A 266 4.19 4.74 21.02
C ALA A 266 2.98 3.83 21.28
N LEU A 267 1.84 4.10 20.61
CA LEU A 267 0.65 3.24 20.70
C LEU A 267 0.88 1.84 20.17
N ARG A 268 1.75 1.69 19.19
CA ARG A 268 2.07 0.40 18.58
C ARG A 268 3.00 -0.42 19.45
N SER A 269 3.97 0.22 20.14
CA SER A 269 4.90 -0.45 21.03
C SER A 269 4.23 -0.87 22.35
N SER A 270 3.44 0.01 22.97
CA SER A 270 2.67 -0.31 24.18
C SER A 270 1.48 0.64 24.33
N PRO A 271 0.24 0.17 24.04
CA PRO A 271 -0.96 0.97 24.21
C PRO A 271 -1.16 1.47 25.65
N ALA A 272 -0.82 0.63 26.63
CA ALA A 272 -0.94 0.97 28.06
C ALA A 272 0.06 2.09 28.44
N ALA A 273 1.33 1.97 28.05
CA ALA A 273 2.34 3.00 28.32
C ALA A 273 2.05 4.30 27.57
N ALA A 274 1.53 4.23 26.35
CA ALA A 274 1.13 5.42 25.59
C ALA A 274 -0.03 6.16 26.27
N ALA A 275 -1.02 5.44 26.81
CA ALA A 275 -2.14 6.02 27.53
C ALA A 275 -1.69 6.71 28.83
N THR A 276 -0.75 6.12 29.60
CA THR A 276 -0.17 6.77 30.79
C THR A 276 0.65 8.01 30.47
N ALA A 277 1.25 8.07 29.25
CA ALA A 277 1.93 9.24 28.73
C ALA A 277 0.98 10.33 28.16
N GLY A 278 -0.35 10.16 28.32
CA GLY A 278 -1.36 11.12 27.87
C GLY A 278 -1.71 11.04 26.39
N ILE A 279 -1.31 9.98 25.67
CA ILE A 279 -1.65 9.78 24.26
C ILE A 279 -3.04 9.11 24.19
N ASP A 280 -4.02 9.82 23.60
CA ASP A 280 -5.34 9.26 23.36
C ASP A 280 -5.32 8.27 22.16
N PRO A 281 -5.56 6.96 22.39
CA PRO A 281 -5.54 5.97 21.35
C PRO A 281 -6.60 6.21 20.27
N VAL A 282 -7.79 6.65 20.67
CA VAL A 282 -8.91 6.85 19.75
C VAL A 282 -8.63 8.01 18.79
N ARG A 283 -8.22 9.14 19.32
CA ARG A 283 -7.88 10.32 18.50
C ARG A 283 -6.73 10.03 17.55
N THR A 284 -5.70 9.33 18.01
CA THR A 284 -4.53 8.99 17.18
C THR A 284 -4.91 8.06 16.04
N LYS A 285 -5.67 6.99 16.31
CA LYS A 285 -6.19 6.06 15.30
C LYS A 285 -7.11 6.78 14.31
N LEU A 286 -8.02 7.64 14.82
CA LEU A 286 -8.94 8.41 13.98
C LEU A 286 -8.21 9.35 13.03
N THR A 287 -7.18 10.06 13.51
CA THR A 287 -6.34 10.94 12.67
C THR A 287 -5.66 10.17 11.54
N LEU A 288 -5.09 9.00 11.83
CA LEU A 288 -4.48 8.16 10.81
C LEU A 288 -5.49 7.69 9.76
N PHE A 289 -6.67 7.28 10.24
CA PHE A 289 -7.72 6.83 9.35
C PHE A 289 -8.21 7.96 8.43
N ALA A 290 -8.36 9.17 8.99
CA ALA A 290 -8.72 10.38 8.24
C ALA A 290 -7.68 10.72 7.17
N VAL A 291 -6.40 10.72 7.52
CA VAL A 291 -5.31 11.00 6.56
C VAL A 291 -5.27 9.93 5.47
N SER A 292 -5.44 8.67 5.82
CA SER A 292 -5.49 7.57 4.85
C SER A 292 -6.69 7.71 3.89
N ALA A 293 -7.88 8.04 4.42
CA ALA A 293 -9.07 8.29 3.61
C ALA A 293 -8.91 9.52 2.70
N ALA A 294 -8.27 10.58 3.19
CA ALA A 294 -7.93 11.77 2.41
C ALA A 294 -7.02 11.43 1.22
N LEU A 295 -5.97 10.62 1.47
CA LEU A 295 -5.07 10.15 0.41
C LEU A 295 -5.78 9.23 -0.58
N ALA A 296 -6.66 8.33 -0.11
CA ALA A 296 -7.45 7.47 -0.96
C ALA A 296 -8.42 8.27 -1.83
N GLY A 297 -9.06 9.31 -1.28
CA GLY A 297 -9.94 10.23 -2.02
C GLY A 297 -9.19 11.01 -3.09
N PHE A 298 -8.01 11.54 -2.76
CA PHE A 298 -7.14 12.18 -3.74
C PHE A 298 -6.71 11.21 -4.85
N ALA A 299 -6.23 10.03 -4.47
CA ALA A 299 -5.87 8.99 -5.43
C ALA A 299 -7.07 8.58 -6.29
N GLY A 300 -8.29 8.56 -5.73
CA GLY A 300 -9.54 8.29 -6.45
C GLY A 300 -9.86 9.34 -7.50
N ALA A 301 -9.67 10.63 -7.21
CA ALA A 301 -9.81 11.70 -8.19
C ALA A 301 -8.80 11.55 -9.34
N MET A 302 -7.53 11.24 -9.02
CA MET A 302 -6.50 10.95 -10.04
C MET A 302 -6.81 9.66 -10.82
N PHE A 303 -7.38 8.66 -10.15
CA PHE A 303 -7.80 7.40 -10.79
C PHE A 303 -8.91 7.65 -11.81
N ALA A 304 -9.89 8.49 -11.49
CA ALA A 304 -10.95 8.90 -12.40
C ALA A 304 -10.42 9.70 -13.60
N LEU A 305 -9.37 10.51 -13.42
CA LEU A 305 -8.72 11.27 -14.49
C LEU A 305 -7.99 10.35 -15.48
N VAL A 306 -7.34 9.30 -15.00
CA VAL A 306 -6.55 8.38 -15.83
C VAL A 306 -7.42 7.27 -16.43
N ASN A 307 -8.36 6.72 -15.65
CA ASN A 307 -9.25 5.62 -16.05
C ASN A 307 -10.68 6.14 -16.32
N SER A 308 -10.82 7.10 -17.20
CA SER A 308 -12.12 7.66 -17.59
C SER A 308 -12.77 6.80 -18.70
N PRO A 309 -14.08 6.47 -18.61
CA PRO A 309 -15.03 6.81 -17.55
C PRO A 309 -14.86 5.91 -16.31
N MET A 310 -15.05 6.50 -15.14
CA MET A 310 -15.06 5.76 -13.90
C MET A 310 -16.46 5.21 -13.61
N THR A 311 -16.56 3.91 -13.43
CA THR A 311 -17.78 3.16 -13.14
C THR A 311 -17.71 2.53 -11.75
N ASN A 312 -18.82 2.00 -11.25
CA ASN A 312 -18.86 1.24 -10.01
C ASN A 312 -17.99 -0.05 -10.05
N THR A 313 -17.73 -0.58 -11.24
CA THR A 313 -16.87 -1.78 -11.44
C THR A 313 -15.38 -1.44 -11.55
N SER A 314 -15.01 -0.16 -11.58
CA SER A 314 -13.60 0.26 -11.73
C SER A 314 -12.74 -0.04 -10.51
N ALA A 315 -13.31 -0.02 -9.30
CA ALA A 315 -12.63 -0.37 -8.05
C ALA A 315 -13.59 -1.08 -7.07
N PRO A 316 -14.00 -2.33 -7.37
CA PRO A 316 -14.88 -3.11 -6.52
C PRO A 316 -14.21 -3.45 -5.18
N PRO A 317 -14.95 -3.75 -4.10
CA PRO A 317 -14.40 -4.03 -2.77
C PRO A 317 -13.35 -5.14 -2.73
N PHE A 318 -13.53 -6.20 -3.52
CA PHE A 318 -12.55 -7.29 -3.63
C PHE A 318 -11.19 -6.84 -4.17
N LEU A 319 -11.17 -5.83 -5.05
CA LEU A 319 -9.94 -5.28 -5.56
C LEU A 319 -9.12 -4.60 -4.44
N GLY A 320 -9.79 -4.08 -3.41
CA GLY A 320 -9.13 -3.55 -2.21
C GLY A 320 -8.30 -4.60 -1.46
N ILE A 321 -8.75 -5.86 -1.44
CA ILE A 321 -7.99 -6.97 -0.86
C ILE A 321 -6.76 -7.28 -1.70
N VAL A 322 -6.91 -7.34 -3.02
CA VAL A 322 -5.79 -7.54 -3.96
C VAL A 322 -4.78 -6.40 -3.83
N TRP A 323 -5.23 -5.16 -3.79
CA TRP A 323 -4.37 -3.99 -3.60
C TRP A 323 -3.60 -4.03 -2.29
N LEU A 324 -4.26 -4.46 -1.19
CA LEU A 324 -3.57 -4.65 0.07
C LEU A 324 -2.49 -5.74 -0.04
N ALA A 325 -2.79 -6.86 -0.68
CA ALA A 325 -1.83 -7.95 -0.89
C ALA A 325 -0.60 -7.46 -1.69
N VAL A 326 -0.83 -6.69 -2.75
CA VAL A 326 0.25 -6.06 -3.55
C VAL A 326 1.08 -5.11 -2.69
N ALA A 327 0.42 -4.21 -1.94
CA ALA A 327 1.12 -3.25 -1.08
C ALA A 327 1.98 -3.95 0.00
N VAL A 328 1.48 -5.05 0.57
CA VAL A 328 2.23 -5.87 1.54
C VAL A 328 3.44 -6.53 0.87
N THR A 329 3.26 -7.10 -0.32
CA THR A 329 4.32 -7.80 -1.06
C THR A 329 5.53 -6.89 -1.35
N PHE A 330 5.31 -5.62 -1.68
CA PHE A 330 6.39 -4.67 -1.96
C PHE A 330 6.92 -3.92 -0.72
N GLY A 331 6.34 -4.17 0.45
CA GLY A 331 6.76 -3.59 1.72
C GLY A 331 5.90 -2.40 2.14
N ILE A 332 4.79 -2.71 2.80
CA ILE A 332 3.78 -1.75 3.26
C ILE A 332 4.30 -0.70 4.26
N ARG A 333 5.46 -0.94 4.91
CA ARG A 333 6.05 -0.01 5.88
C ARG A 333 6.79 1.16 5.22
N ARG A 334 7.13 1.07 3.92
CA ARG A 334 7.96 2.06 3.21
C ARG A 334 7.16 2.76 2.11
N PRO A 335 7.06 4.11 2.12
CA PRO A 335 6.34 4.83 1.08
C PRO A 335 6.84 4.54 -0.35
N GLY A 336 8.16 4.35 -0.51
CA GLY A 336 8.71 3.97 -1.80
C GLY A 336 8.25 2.59 -2.30
N GLY A 337 7.98 1.64 -1.39
CA GLY A 337 7.41 0.34 -1.72
C GLY A 337 6.05 0.45 -2.41
N ALA A 338 5.20 1.37 -1.93
CA ALA A 338 3.89 1.62 -2.52
C ALA A 338 3.97 2.12 -3.97
N VAL A 339 4.92 3.00 -4.28
CA VAL A 339 5.09 3.52 -5.64
C VAL A 339 5.56 2.41 -6.58
N VAL A 340 6.53 1.62 -6.16
CA VAL A 340 7.02 0.47 -6.94
C VAL A 340 5.91 -0.56 -7.12
N ALA A 341 5.14 -0.85 -6.06
CA ALA A 341 4.00 -1.75 -6.11
C ALA A 341 2.97 -1.31 -7.17
N GLY A 342 2.65 0.00 -7.22
CA GLY A 342 1.73 0.56 -8.21
C GLY A 342 2.22 0.40 -9.64
N LEU A 343 3.49 0.71 -9.88
CA LEU A 343 4.10 0.55 -11.20
C LEU A 343 4.15 -0.91 -11.63
N VAL A 344 4.61 -1.81 -10.77
CA VAL A 344 4.68 -3.25 -11.08
C VAL A 344 3.31 -3.84 -11.31
N TYR A 345 2.32 -3.49 -10.48
CA TYR A 345 0.95 -3.99 -10.65
C TYR A 345 0.33 -3.53 -11.99
N ALA A 346 0.57 -2.29 -12.41
CA ALA A 346 0.07 -1.78 -13.68
C ALA A 346 0.80 -2.35 -14.90
N LEU A 347 2.12 -2.55 -14.79
CA LEU A 347 2.96 -3.03 -15.89
C LEU A 347 2.89 -4.56 -16.08
N MET A 348 2.59 -5.31 -15.01
CA MET A 348 2.65 -6.77 -15.04
C MET A 348 1.73 -7.42 -16.08
N PRO A 349 0.42 -7.08 -16.19
CA PRO A 349 -0.46 -7.72 -17.17
C PRO A 349 -0.01 -7.50 -18.64
N PRO A 350 0.27 -6.25 -19.07
CA PRO A 350 0.68 -6.03 -20.46
C PRO A 350 2.08 -6.59 -20.78
N VAL A 351 2.97 -6.64 -19.79
CA VAL A 351 4.29 -7.27 -19.97
C VAL A 351 4.15 -8.78 -20.12
N LEU A 352 3.35 -9.44 -19.29
CA LEU A 352 3.10 -10.88 -19.40
C LEU A 352 2.42 -11.22 -20.73
N GLY A 353 1.41 -10.46 -21.16
CA GLY A 353 0.77 -10.61 -22.46
C GLY A 353 1.72 -10.36 -23.64
N GLY A 354 2.59 -9.36 -23.53
CA GLY A 354 3.60 -9.04 -24.55
C GLY A 354 4.71 -10.08 -24.67
N ILE A 355 5.15 -10.63 -23.55
CA ILE A 355 6.11 -11.76 -23.52
C ILE A 355 5.52 -12.95 -24.29
N GLY A 356 4.22 -13.23 -24.12
CA GLY A 356 3.53 -14.28 -24.85
C GLY A 356 3.63 -14.14 -26.35
N ASN A 357 3.50 -12.93 -26.85
CA ASN A 357 3.55 -12.67 -28.30
C ASN A 357 4.97 -12.63 -28.88
N SER A 358 5.98 -12.39 -28.05
CA SER A 358 7.37 -12.17 -28.51
C SER A 358 8.32 -13.35 -28.28
N TRP A 359 7.96 -14.28 -27.38
CA TRP A 359 8.86 -15.40 -27.01
C TRP A 359 8.80 -16.61 -27.94
N GLY A 360 7.88 -16.67 -28.94
CA GLY A 360 7.84 -17.70 -29.96
C GLY A 360 7.76 -19.13 -29.39
N ALA A 361 8.62 -20.01 -29.84
CA ALA A 361 8.55 -21.45 -29.60
C ALA A 361 8.36 -21.95 -28.14
N PRO A 362 8.91 -21.34 -27.07
CA PRO A 362 8.62 -21.76 -25.71
C PRO A 362 7.17 -21.49 -25.29
N TRP A 363 6.59 -20.36 -25.75
CA TRP A 363 5.23 -19.97 -25.47
C TRP A 363 4.23 -20.83 -26.25
N ASP A 364 4.55 -21.15 -27.50
CA ASP A 364 3.72 -21.98 -28.39
C ASP A 364 3.57 -23.43 -27.93
N ARG A 365 4.46 -23.91 -27.06
CA ARG A 365 4.38 -25.24 -26.43
C ARG A 365 3.41 -25.31 -25.25
N LEU A 366 2.97 -24.17 -24.72
CA LEU A 366 2.00 -24.15 -23.65
C LEU A 366 0.60 -24.44 -24.19
N PRO A 367 -0.25 -25.19 -23.46
CA PRO A 367 -1.66 -25.32 -23.78
C PRO A 367 -2.35 -23.95 -23.86
N ASP A 368 -3.33 -23.80 -24.74
CA ASP A 368 -4.07 -22.52 -24.90
C ASP A 368 -4.67 -22.03 -23.59
N THR A 369 -5.21 -22.94 -22.78
CA THR A 369 -5.75 -22.63 -21.45
C THR A 369 -4.69 -22.03 -20.50
N ALA A 370 -3.44 -22.46 -20.60
CA ALA A 370 -2.36 -21.90 -19.77
C ALA A 370 -1.92 -20.52 -20.28
N ARG A 371 -1.91 -20.30 -21.60
CA ARG A 371 -1.62 -19.00 -22.21
C ARG A 371 -2.68 -17.96 -21.82
N ASP A 372 -3.96 -18.33 -21.95
CA ASP A 372 -5.08 -17.46 -21.60
C ASP A 372 -5.08 -17.12 -20.09
N LEU A 373 -4.75 -18.11 -19.25
CA LEU A 373 -4.61 -17.89 -17.81
C LEU A 373 -3.48 -16.89 -17.51
N ILE A 374 -2.29 -17.07 -18.09
CA ILE A 374 -1.11 -16.21 -17.83
C ILE A 374 -1.33 -14.78 -18.39
N ALA A 375 -2.04 -14.66 -19.52
CA ALA A 375 -2.38 -13.38 -20.11
C ALA A 375 -3.53 -12.67 -19.38
N SER A 376 -4.27 -13.36 -18.50
CA SER A 376 -5.40 -12.78 -17.78
C SER A 376 -4.95 -11.80 -16.68
N PRO A 377 -5.72 -10.73 -16.43
CA PRO A 377 -5.48 -9.85 -15.29
C PRO A 377 -5.55 -10.56 -13.93
N ASP A 378 -6.34 -11.64 -13.85
CA ASP A 378 -6.53 -12.44 -12.65
C ASP A 378 -5.28 -13.23 -12.28
N PHE A 379 -4.47 -13.63 -13.25
CA PHE A 379 -3.19 -14.29 -13.00
C PHE A 379 -2.20 -13.38 -12.24
N ALA A 380 -2.13 -12.11 -12.61
CA ALA A 380 -1.34 -11.13 -11.88
C ALA A 380 -1.82 -10.99 -10.42
N ALA A 381 -3.14 -10.91 -10.22
CA ALA A 381 -3.73 -10.85 -8.87
C ALA A 381 -3.42 -12.12 -8.05
N MET A 382 -3.47 -13.30 -8.67
CA MET A 382 -3.12 -14.58 -8.04
C MET A 382 -1.64 -14.63 -7.62
N LEU A 383 -0.72 -14.18 -8.49
CA LEU A 383 0.71 -14.12 -8.17
C LEU A 383 0.98 -13.18 -6.98
N PHE A 384 0.32 -12.02 -6.92
CA PHE A 384 0.45 -11.12 -5.79
C PHE A 384 -0.16 -11.68 -4.51
N GLY A 385 -1.28 -12.41 -4.61
CA GLY A 385 -1.87 -13.12 -3.46
C GLY A 385 -0.92 -14.18 -2.90
N LEU A 386 -0.31 -14.99 -3.76
CA LEU A 386 0.71 -15.98 -3.37
C LEU A 386 1.97 -15.29 -2.79
N GLY A 387 2.40 -14.19 -3.41
CA GLY A 387 3.49 -13.37 -2.91
C GLY A 387 3.23 -12.86 -1.49
N ALA A 388 2.02 -12.36 -1.21
CA ALA A 388 1.64 -11.89 0.12
C ALA A 388 1.65 -13.01 1.17
N VAL A 389 1.21 -14.24 0.82
CA VAL A 389 1.28 -15.42 1.68
C VAL A 389 2.73 -15.81 1.95
N GLY A 390 3.60 -15.79 0.94
CA GLY A 390 5.03 -16.07 1.08
C GLY A 390 5.73 -15.07 2.01
N LEU A 391 5.34 -13.80 1.94
CA LEU A 391 5.88 -12.71 2.77
C LEU A 391 5.22 -12.59 4.15
N ALA A 392 4.17 -13.34 4.45
CA ALA A 392 3.66 -13.44 5.83
C ALA A 392 4.76 -13.90 6.81
N ARG A 393 5.81 -14.53 6.31
CA ARG A 393 7.02 -14.92 7.07
C ARG A 393 8.11 -13.85 7.12
N GLN A 394 8.04 -12.82 6.26
CA GLN A 394 9.03 -11.73 6.17
C GLN A 394 8.33 -10.38 5.93
N PRO A 395 8.00 -9.66 6.99
CA PRO A 395 7.16 -8.46 6.94
C PRO A 395 7.77 -7.24 6.24
N ASP A 396 9.08 -7.27 5.96
CA ASP A 396 9.79 -6.13 5.34
C ASP A 396 9.61 -6.03 3.82
N GLY A 397 9.01 -7.03 3.18
CA GLY A 397 8.70 -7.04 1.75
C GLY A 397 9.90 -7.28 0.81
N VAL A 398 9.60 -7.58 -0.46
CA VAL A 398 10.62 -7.89 -1.51
C VAL A 398 11.68 -6.79 -1.65
N LEU A 399 11.31 -5.53 -1.49
CA LEU A 399 12.26 -4.41 -1.61
C LEU A 399 13.31 -4.36 -0.49
N ALA A 400 12.96 -4.84 0.71
CA ALA A 400 13.92 -4.95 1.79
C ALA A 400 14.94 -6.07 1.52
N GLU A 401 14.45 -7.23 1.09
CA GLU A 401 15.27 -8.39 0.71
C GLU A 401 16.27 -8.04 -0.39
N VAL A 402 15.80 -7.37 -1.45
CA VAL A 402 16.68 -6.87 -2.52
C VAL A 402 17.71 -5.89 -1.95
N GLY A 403 17.31 -5.00 -1.04
CA GLY A 403 18.23 -4.07 -0.37
C GLY A 403 19.29 -4.77 0.49
N HIS A 404 18.93 -5.84 1.21
CA HIS A 404 19.84 -6.63 2.01
C HIS A 404 20.83 -7.43 1.15
N SER A 405 20.36 -8.04 0.07
CA SER A 405 21.22 -8.80 -0.84
C SER A 405 22.23 -7.92 -1.59
N PHE A 406 21.86 -6.70 -1.96
CA PHE A 406 22.81 -5.74 -2.56
C PHE A 406 23.89 -5.29 -1.57
N ARG A 407 23.57 -5.13 -0.29
CA ARG A 407 24.55 -4.79 0.75
C ARG A 407 25.49 -5.93 1.05
N ALA A 408 24.95 -7.11 1.27
CA ALA A 408 25.78 -8.29 1.50
C ALA A 408 26.81 -8.51 0.37
N ARG A 409 26.42 -8.19 -0.89
CA ARG A 409 27.36 -8.20 -2.03
C ARG A 409 28.39 -7.06 -1.96
N ARG A 410 27.99 -5.87 -1.51
CA ARG A 410 28.87 -4.72 -1.40
C ARG A 410 29.86 -4.91 -0.26
N ASP A 411 29.40 -5.39 0.90
CA ASP A 411 30.23 -5.64 2.08
C ASP A 411 31.23 -6.77 1.80
N LYS A 412 30.81 -7.83 1.07
CA LYS A 412 31.73 -8.86 0.56
C LYS A 412 32.77 -8.30 -0.41
N ARG A 413 32.44 -7.30 -1.24
CA ARG A 413 33.38 -6.65 -2.13
C ARG A 413 34.35 -5.72 -1.38
N ALA A 414 33.84 -4.97 -0.37
CA ALA A 414 34.68 -4.14 0.49
C ALA A 414 35.68 -4.99 1.29
N ALA A 415 35.20 -6.06 1.94
CA ALA A 415 36.09 -6.99 2.65
C ALA A 415 37.15 -7.66 1.76
N ARG A 416 36.81 -7.97 0.49
CA ARG A 416 37.79 -8.46 -0.46
C ARG A 416 38.82 -7.39 -0.89
N GLY A 417 38.38 -6.12 -0.96
CA GLY A 417 39.26 -4.98 -1.25
C GLY A 417 40.24 -4.74 -0.11
N ASP A 418 39.79 -4.79 1.14
CA ASP A 418 40.65 -4.61 2.31
C ASP A 418 41.66 -5.74 2.48
N VAL A 419 41.26 -7.00 2.22
CA VAL A 419 42.20 -8.14 2.22
C VAL A 419 43.24 -7.98 1.11
N ALA A 420 42.84 -7.53 -0.07
CA ALA A 420 43.79 -7.32 -1.19
C ALA A 420 44.79 -6.18 -0.89
N THR A 421 44.34 -5.12 -0.19
CA THR A 421 45.22 -4.00 0.22
C THR A 421 46.17 -4.40 1.36
N THR A 422 45.69 -5.25 2.29
CA THR A 422 46.56 -5.76 3.39
C THR A 422 47.62 -6.69 2.87
N VAL A 423 47.27 -7.61 1.95
CA VAL A 423 48.24 -8.52 1.32
C VAL A 423 49.23 -7.76 0.43
N ALA A 424 48.78 -6.72 -0.27
CA ALA A 424 49.68 -5.86 -1.07
C ALA A 424 50.63 -5.00 -0.20
N GLY A 425 50.16 -4.56 0.97
CA GLY A 425 50.92 -3.81 1.96
C GLY A 425 51.99 -4.67 2.65
N GLU A 426 51.68 -5.93 2.98
CA GLU A 426 52.67 -6.89 3.54
C GLU A 426 53.71 -7.31 2.54
N ALA A 427 53.36 -7.47 1.28
CA ALA A 427 54.34 -7.78 0.22
C ALA A 427 55.31 -6.63 -0.09
N ALA A 428 54.98 -5.38 0.27
CA ALA A 428 55.82 -4.20 0.06
C ALA A 428 56.76 -3.89 1.24
N THR A 429 56.69 -4.61 2.36
CA THR A 429 57.44 -4.33 3.60
C THR A 429 58.39 -5.45 4.01
N GLU A 430 58.74 -6.40 3.14
CA GLU A 430 59.86 -7.31 3.44
C GLU A 430 61.19 -6.61 3.17
N PRO A 431 61.98 -6.28 4.22
CA PRO A 431 63.39 -5.90 4.01
C PRO A 431 64.19 -7.14 3.70
N VAL A 432 64.88 -7.15 2.57
CA VAL A 432 65.88 -8.09 2.22
C VAL A 432 67.02 -7.98 3.24
N VAL A 433 67.02 -8.86 4.26
CA VAL A 433 68.19 -9.09 5.11
C VAL A 433 68.74 -10.49 4.80
N GLY A 434 69.78 -10.51 4.06
CA GLY A 434 70.67 -11.70 3.92
C GLY A 434 71.36 -11.98 5.24
N GLY A 435 71.30 -13.24 5.73
CA GLY A 435 71.96 -13.65 6.96
C GLY A 435 71.82 -15.14 7.29
N THR A 436 72.67 -15.95 6.78
CA THR A 436 73.27 -17.22 7.29
C THR A 436 72.41 -18.09 8.27
N VAL A 437 72.31 -19.32 7.84
CA VAL A 437 71.88 -20.55 8.45
C VAL A 437 72.54 -20.80 9.82
N SER A 438 71.78 -21.10 10.86
CA SER A 438 72.21 -21.94 11.98
C SER A 438 71.06 -22.82 12.39
N ALA A 439 71.31 -24.14 12.34
CA ALA A 439 70.43 -25.20 12.82
C ALA A 439 70.37 -25.21 14.35
N GLY A 440 69.26 -25.34 14.93
CA GLY A 440 69.08 -25.56 16.40
C GLY A 440 67.68 -25.72 16.84
N ALA A 441 67.29 -26.96 17.07
CA ALA A 441 66.38 -27.47 18.12
C ALA A 441 64.93 -26.86 18.20
N ALA A 442 63.99 -27.73 17.99
CA ALA A 442 62.62 -27.64 18.47
C ALA A 442 62.53 -27.65 20.01
N PRO A 443 61.54 -26.99 20.57
CA PRO A 443 60.86 -27.62 21.69
C PRO A 443 59.32 -27.68 21.49
N ALA A 444 58.83 -28.70 22.20
CA ALA A 444 57.54 -29.30 22.21
C ALA A 444 56.35 -28.38 22.65
N ALA A 445 55.23 -28.87 22.24
CA ALA A 445 53.88 -28.49 22.62
C ALA A 445 53.63 -28.12 24.07
N ALA A 446 52.81 -27.08 24.31
CA ALA A 446 51.94 -27.01 25.44
C ALA A 446 50.55 -26.54 24.97
N ARG A 447 49.60 -27.45 24.90
CA ARG A 447 48.18 -27.17 24.88
C ARG A 447 47.79 -26.81 26.32
N GLU A 448 47.41 -25.59 26.54
CA GLU A 448 46.72 -25.19 27.78
C GLU A 448 45.21 -25.27 27.55
N VAL A 449 44.59 -26.27 28.15
CA VAL A 449 43.18 -26.44 28.30
C VAL A 449 42.78 -25.56 29.49
N VAL A 450 41.98 -24.51 29.23
CA VAL A 450 41.33 -23.76 30.32
C VAL A 450 39.96 -24.37 30.54
N ASP A 451 39.85 -25.17 31.57
CA ASP A 451 38.59 -25.56 32.20
C ASP A 451 37.96 -24.33 32.87
N GLY A 452 36.77 -23.95 32.42
CA GLY A 452 35.88 -23.02 33.14
C GLY A 452 34.83 -23.76 33.96
N PRO A 453 34.48 -23.29 35.16
CA PRO A 453 33.68 -24.06 36.11
C PRO A 453 32.21 -24.14 35.75
N ALA A 454 31.64 -25.32 35.89
CA ALA A 454 30.23 -25.62 35.94
C ALA A 454 29.58 -25.09 37.24
N GLY A 455 28.36 -24.62 37.14
CA GLY A 455 27.45 -24.34 38.27
C GLY A 455 26.74 -23.03 38.06
N SER A 456 25.45 -22.96 37.95
CA SER A 456 24.41 -23.45 38.80
C SER A 456 23.06 -23.30 38.08
N ALA A 457 22.34 -24.40 37.99
CA ALA A 457 20.92 -24.38 37.66
C ALA A 457 20.16 -23.74 38.84
N LEU A 458 19.46 -22.66 38.59
CA LEU A 458 18.49 -22.08 39.52
C LEU A 458 17.14 -22.70 39.21
N ASP A 459 16.77 -23.64 40.08
CA ASP A 459 15.46 -24.25 40.13
C ASP A 459 14.47 -23.25 40.77
N LEU A 460 13.54 -22.71 39.97
CA LEU A 460 12.40 -21.94 40.48
C LEU A 460 11.13 -22.77 40.31
N ARG A 461 10.94 -23.71 41.24
CA ARG A 461 9.61 -24.22 41.61
C ARG A 461 9.10 -23.40 42.79
N GLY A 462 7.95 -22.79 42.58
CA GLY A 462 7.08 -22.27 43.65
C GLY A 462 7.07 -20.75 43.79
N ILE A 463 6.16 -20.09 43.12
CA ILE A 463 5.06 -19.25 43.71
C ILE A 463 4.02 -19.06 42.58
#